data_70e72a290f826d96b92b2210db58ddca
#
_entry.id   70e72a290f826d96b92b2210db58ddca
#
_cell.length_a   1.000
_cell.length_b   1.000
_cell.length_c   1.000
_cell.angle_alpha   90.00
_cell.angle_beta   90.00
_cell.angle_gamma   90.00
#
_symmetry.space_group_name_H-M   'P 1'
#
loop_
_entity.id
_entity.type
_entity.pdbx_description
1 polymer ?
#
loop_
_entity_poly.entity_id
_entity_poly.type
_entity_poly.pdbx_seq_one_letter_code
_entity_poly.pdbx_strand_id
1 'polypeptide(L)'
;APGPNRGGASESQELTLTPIGRLNQGADKINSHADITARSSVKMNYRSYVNLGQSVTGNDNPNYARIKKLSDGSYILFNHYGGQGNANGFDIYYATSPDLENWTGRGLFLERYVITNSRGKQDKRVFTNPNAIVLANGDLVAFASYRANMSVKYEECQYDHGIVMLRSTDNGRTWSAPQEIYHGLNWEPHMIQLPSGELQCYFSESRQWISGGHSGTAMIVSTDNGATWSPGLDQTPYRVIRQHWYNSDKGATYYTDQMPVVVRLNGSDKLAAALESSVSCVNGNTSYAISFAYSDSEGQWPRLEGDETGPADRQNHLFNGAGPFLVQFPSGETLVSYGLSSHLNMRLGDAEARTFGEPFVALPGRGSWGCMELNGSHEVIAAMRNSEKSGDITIALARFELNHRITATRRTVNIDGDNAEWAATDDALFVGEKSQAQATLRCSCDDRNVYFLVEVLDEAISRDDYVNILLSPANEGNKLTSAARRIKVSHSGLKSTDVYAGGWRETDMGVTVQAAYDGTISDNSDTDNGYLVEVAVPRSQLDLASGEILVNLVLFDSQGGEDAISPTSSRSIAGWVPVAGL
;
A
#
# COMPACT_ATOMS: atom_id res chain seq x y z
N ALA A 1 36.94 17.99 9.21
CA ALA A 1 37.19 18.29 7.80
C ALA A 1 36.10 17.64 6.98
N PRO A 2 35.67 18.28 5.88
CA PRO A 2 34.68 17.64 5.01
C PRO A 2 35.24 16.31 4.51
N GLY A 3 34.40 15.33 4.40
CA GLY A 3 34.71 14.08 3.76
C GLY A 3 35.15 14.28 2.32
N PRO A 4 35.71 13.26 1.68
CA PRO A 4 36.12 13.40 0.31
C PRO A 4 34.93 13.76 -0.57
N ASN A 5 35.04 14.84 -1.27
CA ASN A 5 34.09 15.21 -2.29
C ASN A 5 34.41 14.40 -3.56
N ARG A 6 33.55 13.47 -3.92
CA ARG A 6 33.72 12.69 -5.14
C ARG A 6 33.46 13.49 -6.37
N GLY A 7 32.59 14.44 -6.22
CA GLY A 7 32.35 15.42 -7.22
C GLY A 7 33.31 16.58 -7.12
N GLY A 8 34.51 16.46 -6.66
CA GLY A 8 35.40 17.58 -6.42
C GLY A 8 35.15 18.76 -7.33
N ALA A 9 35.62 19.92 -6.97
CA ALA A 9 35.29 21.18 -7.65
C ALA A 9 35.50 21.16 -9.18
N SER A 10 36.27 20.20 -9.68
CA SER A 10 36.58 20.08 -11.10
C SER A 10 35.91 18.89 -11.79
N GLU A 11 35.40 17.93 -11.06
CA GLU A 11 34.91 16.68 -11.63
C GLU A 11 33.77 16.12 -10.78
N SER A 12 32.58 16.49 -11.13
CA SER A 12 31.38 15.88 -10.53
C SER A 12 31.35 14.40 -10.85
N GLN A 13 31.28 13.58 -9.81
CA GLN A 13 31.11 12.14 -9.94
C GLN A 13 29.72 11.77 -9.42
N GLU A 14 28.94 11.15 -10.29
CA GLU A 14 27.60 10.72 -9.92
C GLU A 14 27.67 9.70 -8.79
N LEU A 15 26.84 9.91 -7.74
CA LEU A 15 26.70 8.97 -6.65
C LEU A 15 25.92 7.74 -7.10
N THR A 16 26.42 6.56 -6.72
CA THR A 16 25.68 5.31 -6.92
C THR A 16 24.72 5.09 -5.76
N LEU A 17 23.56 5.74 -5.84
CA LEU A 17 22.50 5.56 -4.85
C LEU A 17 21.54 4.48 -5.29
N THR A 18 21.27 3.51 -4.41
CA THR A 18 20.30 2.46 -4.69
C THR A 18 18.89 3.03 -4.60
N PRO A 19 18.05 2.82 -5.61
CA PRO A 19 16.67 3.28 -5.57
C PRO A 19 15.91 2.69 -4.40
N ILE A 20 15.11 3.52 -3.75
CA ILE A 20 14.25 3.14 -2.64
C ILE A 20 13.27 2.04 -3.06
N GLY A 21 12.96 1.13 -2.17
CA GLY A 21 12.12 -0.03 -2.44
C GLY A 21 12.84 -1.19 -3.12
N ARG A 22 13.95 -0.92 -3.83
CA ARG A 22 14.75 -1.98 -4.44
C ARG A 22 15.79 -2.57 -3.51
N LEU A 23 16.12 -1.87 -2.44
CA LEU A 23 17.12 -2.29 -1.47
C LEU A 23 16.72 -3.56 -0.73
N ASN A 24 15.42 -3.75 -0.55
CA ASN A 24 14.86 -4.85 0.22
C ASN A 24 14.21 -5.93 -0.64
N GLN A 25 14.33 -5.84 -1.95
CA GLN A 25 13.79 -6.86 -2.85
C GLN A 25 14.48 -8.20 -2.61
N GLY A 26 13.69 -9.23 -2.40
CA GLY A 26 14.17 -10.57 -2.09
C GLY A 26 14.37 -10.85 -0.60
N ALA A 27 14.21 -9.86 0.26
CA ALA A 27 14.22 -10.07 1.70
C ALA A 27 12.86 -10.60 2.17
N ASP A 28 12.49 -11.79 1.76
CA ASP A 28 11.23 -12.43 2.13
C ASP A 28 11.30 -12.97 3.56
N LYS A 29 11.52 -12.09 4.52
CA LYS A 29 11.57 -12.45 5.93
C LYS A 29 10.22 -12.23 6.55
N ILE A 30 9.66 -13.29 7.10
CA ILE A 30 8.45 -13.18 7.90
C ILE A 30 8.86 -12.58 9.25
N ASN A 31 8.31 -11.44 9.55
CA ASN A 31 8.47 -10.80 10.83
C ASN A 31 7.47 -11.42 11.81
N SER A 32 7.95 -12.23 12.74
CA SER A 32 7.11 -12.92 13.73
C SER A 32 6.98 -12.16 15.05
N HIS A 33 7.37 -10.88 15.09
CA HIS A 33 7.31 -10.11 16.33
C HIS A 33 5.88 -9.79 16.74
N ALA A 34 5.61 -9.91 18.02
CA ALA A 34 4.33 -9.55 18.60
C ALA A 34 4.04 -8.03 18.54
N ASP A 35 5.08 -7.23 18.44
CA ASP A 35 5.01 -5.76 18.38
C ASP A 35 5.15 -5.18 16.97
N ILE A 36 4.85 -5.97 15.95
CA ILE A 36 4.98 -5.57 14.54
C ILE A 36 4.32 -4.21 14.24
N THR A 37 3.14 -3.97 14.80
CA THR A 37 2.41 -2.71 14.60
C THR A 37 2.99 -1.54 15.39
N ALA A 38 3.72 -1.80 16.46
CA ALA A 38 4.29 -0.78 17.32
C ALA A 38 5.64 -0.25 16.81
N ARG A 39 6.43 -1.11 16.15
CA ARG A 39 7.79 -0.77 15.70
C ARG A 39 7.96 -0.82 14.18
N SER A 40 6.90 -1.08 13.45
CA SER A 40 6.86 -0.98 12.00
C SER A 40 6.10 0.27 11.59
N SER A 41 6.43 0.81 10.43
CA SER A 41 5.74 1.95 9.86
C SER A 41 5.75 1.91 8.34
N VAL A 42 4.81 2.61 7.73
CA VAL A 42 4.75 2.78 6.29
C VAL A 42 4.87 4.27 6.00
N LYS A 43 5.79 4.62 5.11
CA LYS A 43 6.10 6.01 4.77
C LYS A 43 5.92 6.24 3.29
N MET A 44 5.20 7.32 2.94
CA MET A 44 5.09 7.72 1.54
C MET A 44 6.47 8.11 0.98
N ASN A 45 6.75 7.68 -0.23
CA ASN A 45 7.84 8.19 -1.01
C ASN A 45 7.35 9.45 -1.74
N TYR A 46 7.69 10.61 -1.20
CA TYR A 46 7.23 11.90 -1.73
C TYR A 46 7.57 12.08 -3.20
N ARG A 47 8.77 11.66 -3.62
CA ARG A 47 9.23 11.80 -5.02
C ARG A 47 8.38 11.00 -6.00
N SER A 48 7.71 9.96 -5.54
CA SER A 48 6.85 9.13 -6.37
C SER A 48 5.44 9.68 -6.54
N TYR A 49 5.06 10.67 -5.73
CA TYR A 49 3.70 11.21 -5.75
C TYR A 49 3.42 11.96 -7.05
N VAL A 50 2.37 11.55 -7.73
CA VAL A 50 1.91 12.19 -8.96
C VAL A 50 0.38 12.28 -8.97
N ASN A 51 -0.14 13.26 -9.71
CA ASN A 51 -1.54 13.36 -10.06
C ASN A 51 -1.67 13.13 -11.56
N LEU A 52 -2.27 12.00 -11.93
CA LEU A 52 -2.45 11.62 -13.33
C LEU A 52 -3.65 12.35 -13.92
N GLY A 53 -3.40 13.17 -14.91
CA GLY A 53 -4.42 13.97 -15.58
C GLY A 53 -5.15 13.21 -16.67
N GLN A 54 -6.03 13.93 -17.38
CA GLN A 54 -6.94 13.38 -18.37
C GLN A 54 -6.22 12.70 -19.55
N SER A 55 -5.01 13.14 -19.90
CA SER A 55 -4.22 12.49 -20.94
C SER A 55 -3.87 11.04 -20.61
N VAL A 56 -3.85 10.69 -19.34
CA VAL A 56 -3.60 9.34 -18.84
C VAL A 56 -4.91 8.64 -18.48
N THR A 57 -5.76 9.29 -17.70
CA THR A 57 -7.02 8.68 -17.22
C THR A 57 -8.07 8.53 -18.31
N GLY A 58 -7.98 9.31 -19.38
CA GLY A 58 -8.86 9.24 -20.54
C GLY A 58 -10.18 10.00 -20.41
N ASN A 59 -10.50 10.55 -19.23
CA ASN A 59 -11.76 11.24 -18.99
C ASN A 59 -11.64 12.32 -17.91
N ASP A 60 -12.67 13.14 -17.81
CA ASP A 60 -12.70 14.28 -16.89
C ASP A 60 -13.27 13.95 -15.50
N ASN A 61 -13.68 12.72 -15.27
CA ASN A 61 -14.26 12.27 -14.00
C ASN A 61 -13.84 10.84 -13.66
N PRO A 62 -12.53 10.57 -13.53
CA PRO A 62 -12.04 9.24 -13.22
C PRO A 62 -12.39 8.85 -11.79
N ASN A 63 -12.87 7.63 -11.62
CA ASN A 63 -13.24 7.03 -10.35
C ASN A 63 -12.75 5.60 -10.25
N TYR A 64 -12.69 5.08 -9.03
CA TYR A 64 -12.44 3.67 -8.75
C TYR A 64 -11.13 3.20 -9.40
N ALA A 65 -10.04 3.88 -9.11
CA ALA A 65 -8.73 3.52 -9.60
C ALA A 65 -8.33 2.12 -9.13
N ARG A 66 -7.82 1.29 -10.06
CA ARG A 66 -7.24 -0.03 -9.75
C ARG A 66 -5.96 -0.21 -10.51
N ILE A 67 -4.88 -0.43 -9.79
CA ILE A 67 -3.54 -0.61 -10.36
C ILE A 67 -3.05 -2.03 -10.13
N LYS A 68 -2.35 -2.59 -11.13
CA LYS A 68 -1.70 -3.91 -11.04
C LYS A 68 -0.30 -3.87 -11.60
N LYS A 69 0.60 -4.55 -10.91
CA LYS A 69 1.93 -4.88 -11.43
C LYS A 69 1.82 -6.13 -12.27
N LEU A 70 2.31 -6.06 -13.49
CA LEU A 70 2.23 -7.16 -14.47
C LEU A 70 3.45 -8.08 -14.36
N SER A 71 3.36 -9.25 -14.98
CA SER A 71 4.42 -10.26 -14.91
C SER A 71 5.75 -9.82 -15.52
N ASP A 72 5.75 -8.87 -16.44
CA ASP A 72 6.96 -8.29 -17.03
C ASP A 72 7.52 -7.11 -16.23
N GLY A 73 6.92 -6.78 -15.09
CA GLY A 73 7.32 -5.65 -14.24
C GLY A 73 6.73 -4.31 -14.63
N SER A 74 5.92 -4.25 -15.69
CA SER A 74 5.15 -3.05 -16.05
C SER A 74 3.86 -2.96 -15.23
N TYR A 75 3.08 -1.90 -15.46
CA TYR A 75 1.89 -1.60 -14.67
C TYR A 75 0.71 -1.26 -15.57
N ILE A 76 -0.49 -1.61 -15.10
CA ILE A 76 -1.75 -1.22 -15.72
C ILE A 76 -2.65 -0.56 -14.69
N LEU A 77 -3.33 0.50 -15.10
CA LEU A 77 -4.23 1.29 -14.27
C LEU A 77 -5.60 1.37 -14.94
N PHE A 78 -6.64 0.97 -14.23
CA PHE A 78 -8.02 1.10 -14.66
C PHE A 78 -8.74 2.18 -13.87
N ASN A 79 -9.72 2.82 -14.50
CA ASN A 79 -10.70 3.66 -13.83
C ASN A 79 -12.03 3.56 -14.56
N HIS A 80 -13.13 3.92 -13.89
CA HIS A 80 -14.39 4.11 -14.57
C HIS A 80 -14.77 5.58 -14.63
N TYR A 81 -15.38 5.98 -15.74
CA TYR A 81 -15.97 7.28 -15.90
C TYR A 81 -17.24 7.38 -15.07
N GLY A 82 -17.19 8.20 -14.01
CA GLY A 82 -18.33 8.38 -13.12
C GLY A 82 -19.32 9.43 -13.59
N GLY A 83 -19.53 9.58 -14.89
CA GLY A 83 -20.28 10.63 -15.57
C GLY A 83 -21.51 11.18 -14.89
N GLN A 84 -22.14 12.15 -15.50
CA GLN A 84 -23.25 12.89 -14.91
C GLN A 84 -24.50 12.04 -14.72
N GLY A 85 -24.76 11.66 -13.48
CA GLY A 85 -25.85 10.79 -13.11
C GLY A 85 -25.61 9.34 -13.52
N ASN A 86 -26.05 8.44 -12.68
CA ASN A 86 -25.91 6.98 -12.90
C ASN A 86 -26.50 6.54 -14.24
N ALA A 87 -27.48 7.26 -14.73
CA ALA A 87 -28.19 6.92 -15.97
C ALA A 87 -27.33 6.98 -17.22
N ASN A 88 -26.30 7.79 -17.26
CA ASN A 88 -25.54 8.03 -18.49
C ASN A 88 -24.17 7.34 -18.51
N GLY A 89 -23.84 6.67 -17.42
CA GLY A 89 -22.90 5.81 -17.26
C GLY A 89 -21.57 5.79 -17.30
N PHE A 90 -21.21 4.65 -17.20
CA PHE A 90 -19.93 4.19 -16.80
C PHE A 90 -19.27 3.52 -17.98
N ASP A 91 -18.12 4.07 -18.36
CA ASP A 91 -17.18 3.45 -19.27
C ASP A 91 -15.91 3.13 -18.49
N ILE A 92 -15.17 2.12 -18.91
CA ILE A 92 -13.88 1.80 -18.29
C ILE A 92 -12.76 2.23 -19.21
N TYR A 93 -11.81 2.95 -18.63
CA TYR A 93 -10.58 3.42 -19.27
C TYR A 93 -9.37 2.74 -18.67
N TYR A 94 -8.26 2.73 -19.40
CA TYR A 94 -7.02 2.20 -18.86
C TYR A 94 -5.79 2.95 -19.35
N ALA A 95 -4.70 2.77 -18.64
CA ALA A 95 -3.39 3.31 -18.94
C ALA A 95 -2.32 2.30 -18.55
N THR A 96 -1.14 2.43 -19.13
CA THR A 96 0.00 1.55 -18.85
C THR A 96 1.24 2.37 -18.55
N SER A 97 2.14 1.78 -17.78
CA SER A 97 3.44 2.37 -17.48
C SER A 97 4.52 1.29 -17.33
N PRO A 98 5.73 1.51 -17.84
CA PRO A 98 6.84 0.60 -17.58
C PRO A 98 7.45 0.76 -16.18
N ASP A 99 7.23 1.91 -15.50
CA ASP A 99 8.05 2.33 -14.36
C ASP A 99 7.31 3.17 -13.31
N LEU A 100 5.98 3.36 -13.42
CA LEU A 100 5.15 4.24 -12.59
C LEU A 100 5.40 5.75 -12.79
N GLU A 101 6.38 6.13 -13.58
CA GLU A 101 6.72 7.53 -13.87
C GLU A 101 6.21 7.95 -15.24
N ASN A 102 6.40 7.10 -16.24
CA ASN A 102 6.02 7.36 -17.63
C ASN A 102 4.72 6.62 -17.94
N TRP A 103 3.63 7.36 -18.05
CA TRP A 103 2.30 6.80 -18.29
C TRP A 103 1.82 7.06 -19.71
N THR A 104 1.18 6.04 -20.30
CA THR A 104 0.49 6.14 -21.57
C THR A 104 -0.98 5.85 -21.37
N GLY A 105 -1.83 6.84 -21.62
CA GLY A 105 -3.28 6.64 -21.68
C GLY A 105 -3.63 5.74 -22.88
N ARG A 106 -4.44 4.71 -22.66
CA ARG A 106 -4.85 3.76 -23.69
C ARG A 106 -6.29 3.97 -24.15
N GLY A 107 -7.01 4.90 -23.52
CA GLY A 107 -8.39 5.20 -23.85
C GLY A 107 -9.38 4.18 -23.29
N LEU A 108 -10.44 3.91 -24.02
CA LEU A 108 -11.52 3.04 -23.60
C LEU A 108 -11.08 1.57 -23.55
N PHE A 109 -11.43 0.92 -22.45
CA PHE A 109 -11.30 -0.53 -22.28
C PHE A 109 -12.64 -1.23 -22.49
N LEU A 110 -13.71 -0.75 -21.85
CA LEU A 110 -15.08 -1.19 -22.04
C LEU A 110 -15.96 0.03 -22.21
N GLU A 111 -16.62 0.12 -23.36
CA GLU A 111 -17.53 1.20 -23.70
C GLU A 111 -18.97 0.77 -23.55
N ARG A 112 -19.80 1.62 -22.96
CA ARG A 112 -21.25 1.40 -22.88
C ARG A 112 -21.86 1.29 -24.27
N TYR A 113 -22.93 0.50 -24.38
CA TYR A 113 -23.65 0.34 -25.64
C TYR A 113 -25.14 0.06 -25.40
N VAL A 114 -25.95 0.29 -26.44
CA VAL A 114 -27.39 0.06 -26.41
C VAL A 114 -27.69 -1.43 -26.44
N ILE A 115 -28.60 -1.86 -25.58
CA ILE A 115 -29.12 -3.23 -25.50
C ILE A 115 -30.64 -3.21 -25.53
N THR A 116 -31.24 -4.38 -25.82
CA THR A 116 -32.61 -4.67 -25.44
C THR A 116 -32.58 -5.47 -24.16
N ASN A 117 -33.16 -4.92 -23.07
CA ASN A 117 -33.12 -5.60 -21.78
C ASN A 117 -34.07 -6.80 -21.72
N SER A 118 -34.03 -7.54 -20.64
CA SER A 118 -34.83 -8.76 -20.43
C SER A 118 -36.35 -8.52 -20.47
N ARG A 119 -36.79 -7.27 -20.39
CA ARG A 119 -38.20 -6.86 -20.54
C ARG A 119 -38.55 -6.34 -21.91
N GLY A 120 -37.65 -6.49 -22.88
CA GLY A 120 -37.87 -6.08 -24.27
C GLY A 120 -37.77 -4.56 -24.48
N LYS A 121 -37.25 -3.80 -23.54
CA LYS A 121 -37.07 -2.34 -23.63
C LYS A 121 -35.67 -1.96 -24.03
N GLN A 122 -35.52 -0.90 -24.81
CA GLN A 122 -34.20 -0.33 -25.09
C GLN A 122 -33.59 0.21 -23.80
N ASP A 123 -32.32 -0.13 -23.58
CA ASP A 123 -31.53 0.26 -22.42
C ASP A 123 -30.07 0.39 -22.83
N LYS A 124 -29.21 0.74 -21.91
CA LYS A 124 -27.77 0.75 -22.13
C LYS A 124 -27.08 -0.20 -21.18
N ARG A 125 -26.16 -0.99 -21.70
CA ARG A 125 -25.20 -1.69 -20.85
C ARG A 125 -24.07 -0.73 -20.52
N VAL A 126 -23.80 -0.54 -19.23
CA VAL A 126 -22.74 0.28 -18.69
C VAL A 126 -21.80 -0.56 -17.83
N PHE A 127 -20.56 -0.11 -17.65
CA PHE A 127 -19.53 -0.86 -16.97
C PHE A 127 -18.96 -0.06 -15.82
N THR A 128 -18.75 -0.69 -14.67
CA THR A 128 -18.27 -0.05 -13.45
C THR A 128 -17.41 -1.02 -12.63
N ASN A 129 -16.73 -0.49 -11.61
CA ASN A 129 -15.93 -1.26 -10.67
C ASN A 129 -14.90 -2.18 -11.35
N PRO A 130 -14.00 -1.64 -12.18
CA PRO A 130 -12.96 -2.44 -12.80
C PRO A 130 -11.97 -2.95 -11.76
N ASN A 131 -11.41 -4.12 -12.01
CA ASN A 131 -10.28 -4.65 -11.27
C ASN A 131 -9.54 -5.64 -12.16
N ALA A 132 -8.40 -6.13 -11.69
CA ALA A 132 -7.62 -7.10 -12.42
C ALA A 132 -6.85 -8.01 -11.48
N ILE A 133 -6.42 -9.14 -11.99
CA ILE A 133 -5.55 -10.10 -11.32
C ILE A 133 -4.50 -10.61 -12.30
N VAL A 134 -3.29 -10.79 -11.83
CA VAL A 134 -2.24 -11.52 -12.54
C VAL A 134 -2.23 -12.94 -12.01
N LEU A 135 -2.49 -13.90 -12.88
CA LEU A 135 -2.56 -15.31 -12.52
C LEU A 135 -1.15 -15.90 -12.34
N ALA A 136 -1.08 -17.05 -11.69
CA ALA A 136 0.19 -17.75 -11.45
C ALA A 136 0.96 -18.06 -12.74
N ASN A 137 0.25 -18.27 -13.87
CA ASN A 137 0.87 -18.48 -15.17
C ASN A 137 1.32 -17.20 -15.89
N GLY A 138 1.12 -16.03 -15.27
CA GLY A 138 1.48 -14.73 -15.83
C GLY A 138 0.37 -14.05 -16.64
N ASP A 139 -0.75 -14.71 -16.92
CA ASP A 139 -1.88 -14.11 -17.61
C ASP A 139 -2.49 -12.98 -16.79
N LEU A 140 -2.96 -11.96 -17.47
CA LEU A 140 -3.69 -10.84 -16.87
C LEU A 140 -5.18 -11.03 -17.15
N VAL A 141 -5.99 -11.04 -16.11
CA VAL A 141 -7.44 -11.07 -16.19
C VAL A 141 -8.00 -9.77 -15.64
N ALA A 142 -8.67 -9.00 -16.49
CA ALA A 142 -9.42 -7.83 -16.10
C ALA A 142 -10.91 -8.17 -16.02
N PHE A 143 -11.60 -7.57 -15.06
CA PHE A 143 -13.02 -7.85 -14.84
C PHE A 143 -13.73 -6.61 -14.31
N ALA A 144 -15.03 -6.58 -14.49
CA ALA A 144 -15.85 -5.45 -14.08
C ALA A 144 -17.30 -5.88 -13.87
N SER A 145 -18.04 -5.10 -13.08
CA SER A 145 -19.50 -5.16 -13.05
C SER A 145 -20.07 -4.52 -14.30
N TYR A 146 -21.12 -5.11 -14.85
CA TYR A 146 -21.93 -4.46 -15.86
C TYR A 146 -23.37 -4.32 -15.38
N ARG A 147 -24.08 -3.30 -15.89
CA ARG A 147 -25.43 -2.97 -15.49
C ARG A 147 -26.27 -2.61 -16.69
N ALA A 148 -27.58 -2.83 -16.58
CA ALA A 148 -28.54 -2.12 -17.37
C ALA A 148 -28.58 -0.66 -16.92
N ASN A 149 -28.81 0.26 -17.83
CA ASN A 149 -28.98 1.66 -17.52
C ASN A 149 -30.22 1.86 -16.64
N MET A 150 -30.22 2.97 -15.92
CA MET A 150 -31.20 3.34 -14.93
C MET A 150 -32.50 3.91 -15.53
N SER A 151 -32.72 3.83 -16.85
CA SER A 151 -33.99 4.15 -17.46
C SER A 151 -35.10 3.20 -17.07
N VAL A 152 -34.73 2.01 -16.60
CA VAL A 152 -35.62 1.01 -16.02
C VAL A 152 -35.13 0.73 -14.60
N LYS A 153 -36.04 0.61 -13.63
CA LYS A 153 -35.68 0.35 -12.23
C LYS A 153 -34.87 -0.92 -12.10
N TYR A 154 -33.91 -0.93 -11.17
CA TYR A 154 -33.07 -2.10 -10.90
C TYR A 154 -33.89 -3.37 -10.69
N GLU A 155 -34.99 -3.28 -9.94
CA GLU A 155 -35.87 -4.39 -9.65
C GLU A 155 -36.47 -5.02 -10.90
N GLU A 156 -36.57 -4.26 -11.97
CA GLU A 156 -37.13 -4.71 -13.24
C GLU A 156 -36.10 -5.35 -14.17
N CYS A 157 -34.80 -5.08 -13.95
CA CYS A 157 -33.70 -5.46 -14.82
C CYS A 157 -32.63 -6.32 -14.14
N GLN A 158 -32.96 -6.98 -13.03
CA GLN A 158 -31.98 -7.73 -12.25
C GLN A 158 -31.15 -8.76 -13.04
N TYR A 159 -31.72 -9.30 -14.12
CA TYR A 159 -31.04 -10.28 -14.98
C TYR A 159 -30.17 -9.65 -16.06
N ASP A 160 -30.21 -8.34 -16.19
CA ASP A 160 -29.41 -7.59 -17.16
C ASP A 160 -28.12 -7.05 -16.54
N HIS A 161 -27.80 -7.48 -15.32
CA HIS A 161 -26.62 -7.13 -14.57
C HIS A 161 -25.72 -8.35 -14.40
N GLY A 162 -24.43 -8.14 -14.26
CA GLY A 162 -23.51 -9.24 -14.04
C GLY A 162 -22.06 -8.81 -13.90
N ILE A 163 -21.17 -9.78 -14.11
CA ILE A 163 -19.72 -9.59 -14.11
C ILE A 163 -19.17 -10.11 -15.44
N VAL A 164 -18.30 -9.32 -16.03
CA VAL A 164 -17.60 -9.64 -17.28
C VAL A 164 -16.10 -9.72 -17.00
N MET A 165 -15.40 -10.64 -17.67
CA MET A 165 -13.95 -10.74 -17.65
C MET A 165 -13.36 -10.76 -19.06
N LEU A 166 -12.12 -10.27 -19.18
CA LEU A 166 -11.29 -10.33 -20.37
C LEU A 166 -9.90 -10.80 -19.97
N ARG A 167 -9.27 -11.55 -20.86
CA ARG A 167 -7.93 -12.11 -20.63
C ARG A 167 -6.92 -11.53 -21.60
N SER A 168 -5.73 -11.21 -21.07
CA SER A 168 -4.56 -10.87 -21.86
C SER A 168 -3.43 -11.84 -21.54
N THR A 169 -2.78 -12.37 -22.57
CA THR A 169 -1.59 -13.23 -22.44
C THR A 169 -0.30 -12.49 -22.79
N ASP A 170 -0.37 -11.20 -23.07
CA ASP A 170 0.73 -10.35 -23.51
C ASP A 170 0.83 -9.05 -22.68
N ASN A 171 0.54 -9.13 -21.39
CA ASN A 171 0.63 -8.02 -20.43
C ASN A 171 -0.22 -6.79 -20.83
N GLY A 172 -1.44 -7.05 -21.29
CA GLY A 172 -2.41 -5.99 -21.57
C GLY A 172 -2.29 -5.32 -22.92
N ARG A 173 -1.47 -5.86 -23.82
CA ARG A 173 -1.37 -5.32 -25.20
C ARG A 173 -2.55 -5.71 -26.06
N THR A 174 -2.99 -6.97 -25.94
CA THR A 174 -4.18 -7.48 -26.61
C THR A 174 -5.06 -8.23 -25.62
N TRP A 175 -6.36 -8.31 -25.93
CA TRP A 175 -7.36 -8.84 -25.02
C TRP A 175 -8.30 -9.81 -25.74
N SER A 176 -8.74 -10.83 -25.01
CA SER A 176 -9.84 -11.70 -25.47
C SER A 176 -11.15 -10.91 -25.58
N ALA A 177 -12.14 -11.51 -26.24
CA ALA A 177 -13.51 -11.03 -26.17
C ALA A 177 -14.01 -11.07 -24.70
N PRO A 178 -14.95 -10.18 -24.31
CA PRO A 178 -15.57 -10.23 -23.01
C PRO A 178 -16.29 -11.55 -22.77
N GLN A 179 -16.10 -12.12 -21.58
CA GLN A 179 -16.78 -13.33 -21.12
C GLN A 179 -17.64 -12.98 -19.91
N GLU A 180 -18.93 -13.23 -19.98
CA GLU A 180 -19.81 -13.12 -18.81
C GLU A 180 -19.57 -14.30 -17.88
N ILE A 181 -19.37 -14.03 -16.59
CA ILE A 181 -19.07 -15.07 -15.59
C ILE A 181 -20.12 -15.15 -14.48
N TYR A 182 -21.00 -14.15 -14.38
CA TYR A 182 -22.08 -14.10 -13.40
C TYR A 182 -23.20 -13.21 -13.91
N HIS A 183 -24.46 -13.62 -13.67
CA HIS A 183 -25.64 -12.81 -13.90
C HIS A 183 -26.31 -12.49 -12.56
N GLY A 184 -26.45 -11.22 -12.27
CA GLY A 184 -27.10 -10.70 -11.07
C GLY A 184 -26.56 -9.33 -10.69
N LEU A 185 -27.35 -8.58 -9.94
CA LEU A 185 -26.97 -7.26 -9.46
C LEU A 185 -25.82 -7.40 -8.47
N ASN A 186 -24.72 -6.74 -8.76
CA ASN A 186 -23.49 -6.84 -8.00
C ASN A 186 -22.69 -5.53 -8.05
N TRP A 187 -21.74 -5.39 -7.11
CA TRP A 187 -20.76 -4.31 -7.04
C TRP A 187 -19.40 -4.89 -6.65
N GLU A 188 -18.34 -4.20 -7.04
CA GLU A 188 -16.98 -4.34 -6.57
C GLU A 188 -16.42 -5.77 -6.62
N PRO A 189 -16.37 -6.41 -7.80
CA PRO A 189 -15.76 -7.72 -7.89
C PRO A 189 -14.26 -7.68 -7.56
N HIS A 190 -13.81 -8.71 -6.87
CA HIS A 190 -12.43 -8.91 -6.44
C HIS A 190 -12.04 -10.37 -6.62
N MET A 191 -10.88 -10.63 -7.22
CA MET A 191 -10.40 -11.99 -7.47
C MET A 191 -9.12 -12.29 -6.69
N ILE A 192 -9.01 -13.53 -6.23
CA ILE A 192 -7.76 -14.11 -5.75
C ILE A 192 -7.55 -15.48 -6.42
N GLN A 193 -6.31 -15.92 -6.50
CA GLN A 193 -5.96 -17.28 -6.91
C GLN A 193 -5.29 -17.99 -5.76
N LEU A 194 -5.82 -19.15 -5.37
CA LEU A 194 -5.25 -19.99 -4.33
C LEU A 194 -4.04 -20.78 -4.86
N PRO A 195 -3.16 -21.29 -3.99
CA PRO A 195 -2.04 -22.14 -4.41
C PRO A 195 -2.45 -23.37 -5.23
N SER A 196 -3.68 -23.86 -5.04
CA SER A 196 -4.26 -24.96 -5.84
C SER A 196 -4.53 -24.56 -7.28
N GLY A 197 -4.52 -23.27 -7.60
CA GLY A 197 -4.94 -22.73 -8.88
C GLY A 197 -6.40 -22.26 -8.91
N GLU A 198 -7.20 -22.60 -7.89
CA GLU A 198 -8.59 -22.14 -7.82
C GLU A 198 -8.66 -20.62 -7.83
N LEU A 199 -9.47 -20.07 -8.73
CA LEU A 199 -9.84 -18.66 -8.75
C LEU A 199 -11.11 -18.47 -7.94
N GLN A 200 -11.10 -17.44 -7.09
CA GLN A 200 -12.27 -17.02 -6.34
C GLN A 200 -12.59 -15.57 -6.73
N CYS A 201 -13.80 -15.33 -7.18
CA CYS A 201 -14.31 -13.99 -7.47
C CYS A 201 -15.34 -13.62 -6.40
N TYR A 202 -15.00 -12.65 -5.57
CA TYR A 202 -15.87 -12.11 -4.53
C TYR A 202 -16.52 -10.84 -5.03
N PHE A 203 -17.74 -10.58 -4.60
CA PHE A 203 -18.45 -9.36 -4.96
C PHE A 203 -19.54 -9.04 -3.92
N SER A 204 -19.98 -7.79 -3.92
CA SER A 204 -21.17 -7.39 -3.18
C SER A 204 -22.41 -7.86 -3.92
N GLU A 205 -23.20 -8.74 -3.31
CA GLU A 205 -24.50 -9.15 -3.84
C GLU A 205 -25.57 -8.20 -3.32
N SER A 206 -26.25 -7.50 -4.21
CA SER A 206 -27.16 -6.41 -3.85
C SER A 206 -28.64 -6.80 -3.93
N ARG A 207 -29.00 -7.95 -3.42
CA ARG A 207 -30.38 -8.46 -3.49
C ARG A 207 -31.40 -7.59 -2.78
N GLN A 208 -30.98 -6.82 -1.78
CA GLN A 208 -31.89 -5.90 -1.07
C GLN A 208 -32.53 -4.87 -2.00
N TRP A 209 -31.85 -4.49 -3.07
CA TRP A 209 -32.35 -3.56 -4.06
C TRP A 209 -33.42 -4.16 -4.96
N ILE A 210 -33.50 -5.47 -4.99
CA ILE A 210 -34.38 -6.23 -5.88
C ILE A 210 -35.63 -6.72 -5.17
N SER A 211 -35.47 -7.27 -3.97
CA SER A 211 -36.55 -7.98 -3.28
C SER A 211 -36.80 -7.53 -1.83
N GLY A 212 -36.21 -6.40 -1.41
CA GLY A 212 -36.15 -6.04 0.00
C GLY A 212 -35.34 -7.02 0.83
N GLY A 213 -34.58 -7.90 0.15
CA GLY A 213 -33.80 -8.94 0.76
C GLY A 213 -32.41 -8.44 1.19
N HIS A 214 -31.49 -9.32 1.31
CA HIS A 214 -30.30 -9.15 2.12
C HIS A 214 -29.06 -9.12 1.24
N SER A 215 -28.26 -8.06 1.39
CA SER A 215 -26.93 -7.95 0.76
C SER A 215 -25.86 -8.56 1.64
N GLY A 216 -24.77 -8.96 1.01
CA GLY A 216 -23.59 -9.46 1.65
C GLY A 216 -22.54 -9.74 0.61
N THR A 217 -21.47 -10.38 1.01
CA THR A 217 -20.44 -10.84 0.09
C THR A 217 -20.75 -12.23 -0.41
N ALA A 218 -20.77 -12.36 -1.74
CA ALA A 218 -20.92 -13.63 -2.44
C ALA A 218 -19.66 -13.98 -3.22
N MET A 219 -19.58 -15.22 -3.67
CA MET A 219 -18.41 -15.76 -4.35
C MET A 219 -18.82 -16.72 -5.44
N ILE A 220 -18.10 -16.69 -6.56
CA ILE A 220 -18.06 -17.75 -7.58
C ILE A 220 -16.63 -18.24 -7.73
N VAL A 221 -16.45 -19.47 -8.18
CA VAL A 221 -15.13 -20.10 -8.26
C VAL A 221 -14.89 -20.71 -9.65
N SER A 222 -13.62 -20.76 -10.04
CA SER A 222 -13.15 -21.46 -11.22
C SER A 222 -12.00 -22.38 -10.87
N THR A 223 -12.05 -23.62 -11.32
CA THR A 223 -10.98 -24.60 -11.17
C THR A 223 -10.22 -24.88 -12.47
N ASP A 224 -10.56 -24.18 -13.54
CA ASP A 224 -9.96 -24.29 -14.87
C ASP A 224 -9.38 -22.97 -15.37
N ASN A 225 -8.81 -22.21 -14.43
CA ASN A 225 -8.11 -20.95 -14.71
C ASN A 225 -8.99 -19.87 -15.36
N GLY A 226 -10.27 -19.85 -15.01
CA GLY A 226 -11.23 -18.85 -15.47
C GLY A 226 -12.02 -19.22 -16.73
N ALA A 227 -11.81 -20.41 -17.29
CA ALA A 227 -12.56 -20.84 -18.46
C ALA A 227 -14.04 -21.07 -18.15
N THR A 228 -14.33 -21.70 -17.02
CA THR A 228 -15.70 -21.89 -16.53
C THR A 228 -15.80 -21.54 -15.06
N TRP A 229 -17.01 -21.18 -14.62
CA TRP A 229 -17.28 -20.72 -13.27
C TRP A 229 -18.47 -21.47 -12.65
N SER A 230 -18.36 -21.68 -11.33
CA SER A 230 -19.38 -22.35 -10.53
C SER A 230 -19.80 -21.43 -9.37
N PRO A 231 -21.08 -21.29 -9.04
CA PRO A 231 -22.24 -21.79 -9.80
C PRO A 231 -22.33 -21.17 -11.19
N GLY A 232 -23.17 -21.74 -12.07
CA GLY A 232 -23.35 -21.23 -13.42
C GLY A 232 -23.98 -19.82 -13.44
N LEU A 233 -23.99 -19.20 -14.63
CA LEU A 233 -24.36 -17.79 -14.83
C LEU A 233 -25.68 -17.39 -14.17
N ASP A 234 -26.73 -18.19 -14.30
CA ASP A 234 -28.07 -17.86 -13.82
C ASP A 234 -28.41 -18.53 -12.48
N GLN A 235 -27.38 -19.06 -11.80
CA GLN A 235 -27.55 -19.72 -10.51
C GLN A 235 -27.20 -18.78 -9.38
N THR A 236 -27.73 -19.08 -8.18
CA THR A 236 -27.40 -18.35 -6.96
C THR A 236 -25.92 -18.52 -6.65
N PRO A 237 -25.16 -17.43 -6.43
CA PRO A 237 -23.75 -17.53 -6.06
C PRO A 237 -23.61 -18.11 -4.67
N TYR A 238 -22.38 -18.52 -4.30
CA TYR A 238 -22.08 -18.91 -2.92
C TYR A 238 -22.08 -17.66 -2.04
N ARG A 239 -22.96 -17.61 -1.06
CA ARG A 239 -22.99 -16.54 -0.06
C ARG A 239 -22.09 -16.92 1.08
N VAL A 240 -21.09 -16.11 1.37
CA VAL A 240 -19.98 -16.50 2.25
C VAL A 240 -19.77 -15.58 3.45
N ILE A 241 -20.12 -14.30 3.33
CA ILE A 241 -19.92 -13.34 4.42
C ILE A 241 -21.17 -12.47 4.51
N ARG A 242 -21.89 -12.58 5.61
CA ARG A 242 -23.07 -11.77 5.92
C ARG A 242 -23.20 -11.59 7.42
N GLN A 243 -23.49 -10.36 7.80
CA GLN A 243 -23.98 -9.99 9.12
C GLN A 243 -25.29 -9.27 8.92
N HIS A 244 -26.32 -9.58 9.69
CA HIS A 244 -27.58 -8.84 9.57
C HIS A 244 -27.80 -7.91 10.74
N TRP A 245 -28.50 -6.82 10.47
CA TRP A 245 -28.88 -5.79 11.42
C TRP A 245 -30.37 -5.50 11.28
N TYR A 246 -31.07 -5.44 12.42
CA TYR A 246 -32.45 -5.02 12.42
C TYR A 246 -32.52 -3.51 12.54
N ASN A 247 -33.25 -2.88 11.62
CA ASN A 247 -33.55 -1.44 11.68
C ASN A 247 -34.98 -1.27 12.11
N SER A 248 -35.22 -0.77 13.33
CA SER A 248 -36.57 -0.58 13.91
C SER A 248 -37.37 0.49 13.17
N ASP A 249 -36.72 1.53 12.62
CA ASP A 249 -37.40 2.60 11.91
C ASP A 249 -38.03 2.12 10.61
N LYS A 250 -37.39 1.15 9.97
CA LYS A 250 -37.87 0.55 8.73
C LYS A 250 -38.55 -0.80 8.91
N GLY A 251 -38.54 -1.33 10.12
CA GLY A 251 -39.11 -2.64 10.42
C GLY A 251 -38.47 -3.79 9.63
N ALA A 252 -37.23 -3.68 9.26
CA ALA A 252 -36.55 -4.62 8.37
C ALA A 252 -35.14 -5.00 8.84
N THR A 253 -34.74 -6.20 8.49
CA THR A 253 -33.38 -6.70 8.71
C THR A 253 -32.55 -6.56 7.43
N TYR A 254 -31.34 -6.10 7.57
CA TYR A 254 -30.39 -5.88 6.45
C TYR A 254 -29.10 -6.64 6.66
N TYR A 255 -28.53 -7.13 5.58
CA TYR A 255 -27.19 -7.70 5.51
C TYR A 255 -26.28 -6.68 4.85
N THR A 256 -25.10 -6.43 5.39
CA THR A 256 -24.34 -5.22 5.06
C THR A 256 -22.87 -5.42 4.72
N ASP A 257 -22.33 -6.61 4.81
CA ASP A 257 -20.91 -6.87 4.50
C ASP A 257 -20.68 -6.82 3.00
N GLN A 258 -20.06 -5.74 2.54
CA GLN A 258 -19.91 -5.47 1.12
C GLN A 258 -18.49 -4.96 0.79
N MET A 259 -18.22 -4.75 -0.50
CA MET A 259 -16.94 -4.28 -1.04
C MET A 259 -15.75 -5.12 -0.51
N PRO A 260 -15.80 -6.44 -0.70
CA PRO A 260 -14.81 -7.34 -0.14
C PRO A 260 -13.45 -7.20 -0.83
N VAL A 261 -12.40 -7.23 -0.04
CA VAL A 261 -11.04 -7.47 -0.50
C VAL A 261 -10.46 -8.58 0.35
N VAL A 262 -10.07 -9.66 -0.29
CA VAL A 262 -9.65 -10.89 0.38
C VAL A 262 -8.19 -11.17 0.09
N VAL A 263 -7.43 -11.51 1.12
CA VAL A 263 -6.05 -11.96 1.00
C VAL A 263 -5.90 -13.34 1.66
N ARG A 264 -5.03 -14.17 1.09
CA ARG A 264 -4.56 -15.37 1.78
C ARG A 264 -3.39 -14.98 2.66
N LEU A 265 -3.53 -15.22 3.96
CA LEU A 265 -2.50 -14.84 4.92
C LEU A 265 -1.24 -15.69 4.76
N ASN A 266 -0.09 -15.05 4.88
CA ASN A 266 1.21 -15.73 4.80
C ASN A 266 1.38 -16.70 5.96
N GLY A 267 1.93 -17.87 5.69
CA GLY A 267 2.21 -18.87 6.71
C GLY A 267 0.98 -19.63 7.22
N SER A 268 -0.20 -19.37 6.68
CA SER A 268 -1.42 -20.13 6.99
C SER A 268 -2.27 -20.29 5.73
N ASP A 269 -3.27 -21.17 5.79
CA ASP A 269 -4.26 -21.32 4.72
C ASP A 269 -5.48 -20.42 4.93
N LYS A 270 -5.52 -19.65 6.03
CA LYS A 270 -6.61 -18.73 6.32
C LYS A 270 -6.68 -17.60 5.32
N LEU A 271 -7.91 -17.24 4.98
CA LEU A 271 -8.24 -16.04 4.21
C LEU A 271 -8.75 -14.97 5.17
N ALA A 272 -8.36 -13.73 4.93
CA ALA A 272 -8.89 -12.56 5.64
C ALA A 272 -9.58 -11.65 4.63
N ALA A 273 -10.78 -11.23 4.94
CA ALA A 273 -11.57 -10.29 4.14
C ALA A 273 -11.75 -8.97 4.88
N ALA A 274 -11.35 -7.88 4.24
CA ALA A 274 -11.74 -6.54 4.67
C ALA A 274 -13.06 -6.17 4.00
N LEU A 275 -13.98 -5.57 4.77
CA LEU A 275 -15.36 -5.33 4.36
C LEU A 275 -15.79 -3.92 4.76
N GLU A 276 -16.67 -3.37 3.95
CA GLU A 276 -17.42 -2.16 4.27
C GLU A 276 -18.76 -2.58 4.83
N SER A 277 -19.03 -2.20 6.08
CA SER A 277 -20.30 -2.53 6.76
C SER A 277 -21.11 -1.27 6.96
N SER A 278 -22.33 -1.24 6.41
CA SER A 278 -23.21 -0.08 6.56
C SER A 278 -23.85 -0.08 7.95
N VAL A 279 -23.48 0.87 8.77
CA VAL A 279 -24.13 1.08 10.08
C VAL A 279 -25.44 1.86 9.97
N SER A 280 -25.73 2.42 8.80
CA SER A 280 -27.02 3.09 8.55
C SER A 280 -28.22 2.14 8.67
N CYS A 281 -27.99 0.86 8.45
CA CYS A 281 -29.00 -0.16 8.65
C CYS A 281 -29.36 -0.35 10.11
N VAL A 282 -28.53 0.09 11.03
CA VAL A 282 -28.73 -0.06 12.48
C VAL A 282 -29.33 1.19 13.11
N ASN A 283 -28.80 2.35 12.76
CA ASN A 283 -29.10 3.61 13.45
C ASN A 283 -29.62 4.73 12.55
N GLY A 284 -29.89 4.44 11.28
CA GLY A 284 -30.41 5.45 10.34
C GLY A 284 -29.34 6.44 9.83
N ASN A 285 -28.10 6.36 10.28
CA ASN A 285 -26.99 7.17 9.78
C ASN A 285 -26.46 6.60 8.46
N THR A 286 -25.79 7.44 7.68
CA THR A 286 -25.15 7.05 6.40
C THR A 286 -23.67 6.69 6.57
N SER A 287 -23.28 6.28 7.76
CA SER A 287 -21.90 5.95 8.10
C SER A 287 -21.56 4.52 7.69
N TYR A 288 -20.30 4.30 7.41
CA TYR A 288 -19.72 2.98 7.17
C TYR A 288 -18.63 2.70 8.18
N ALA A 289 -18.40 1.44 8.45
CA ALA A 289 -17.29 0.96 9.27
C ALA A 289 -16.60 -0.20 8.58
N ILE A 290 -15.33 -0.37 8.88
CA ILE A 290 -14.53 -1.46 8.36
C ILE A 290 -14.65 -2.65 9.30
N SER A 291 -15.04 -3.79 8.73
CA SER A 291 -15.13 -5.08 9.40
C SER A 291 -14.20 -6.07 8.74
N PHE A 292 -13.82 -7.09 9.49
CA PHE A 292 -13.00 -8.18 8.98
C PHE A 292 -13.69 -9.51 9.25
N ALA A 293 -13.61 -10.41 8.27
CA ALA A 293 -14.05 -11.79 8.41
C ALA A 293 -12.91 -12.72 8.03
N TYR A 294 -12.88 -13.88 8.67
CA TYR A 294 -11.80 -14.84 8.50
C TYR A 294 -12.39 -16.20 8.14
N SER A 295 -11.76 -16.88 7.17
CA SER A 295 -12.08 -18.24 6.82
C SER A 295 -11.67 -19.20 7.95
N ASP A 296 -12.00 -20.48 7.82
CA ASP A 296 -11.41 -21.50 8.67
C ASP A 296 -9.92 -21.73 8.35
N SER A 297 -9.28 -22.62 9.09
CA SER A 297 -7.85 -22.92 8.93
C SER A 297 -7.50 -23.59 7.59
N GLU A 298 -8.50 -24.07 6.86
CA GLU A 298 -8.33 -24.69 5.54
C GLU A 298 -8.66 -23.71 4.39
N GLY A 299 -8.90 -22.46 4.70
CA GLY A 299 -9.24 -21.44 3.71
C GLY A 299 -10.66 -21.55 3.16
N GLN A 300 -11.57 -22.18 3.93
CA GLN A 300 -12.95 -22.35 3.51
C GLN A 300 -13.88 -21.38 4.21
N TRP A 301 -14.82 -20.86 3.45
CA TRP A 301 -15.91 -20.04 3.93
C TRP A 301 -17.17 -20.88 4.16
N PRO A 302 -18.03 -20.52 5.13
CA PRO A 302 -19.34 -21.16 5.23
C PRO A 302 -20.15 -20.91 3.96
N ARG A 303 -21.00 -21.84 3.61
CA ARG A 303 -22.00 -21.69 2.55
C ARG A 303 -23.32 -21.31 3.21
N LEU A 304 -23.65 -20.00 3.18
CA LEU A 304 -24.81 -19.47 3.87
C LEU A 304 -26.06 -19.64 3.02
N GLU A 305 -27.12 -20.17 3.62
CA GLU A 305 -28.40 -20.37 2.99
C GLU A 305 -29.47 -19.53 3.70
N GLY A 306 -30.52 -19.16 2.97
CA GLY A 306 -31.62 -18.38 3.54
C GLY A 306 -31.12 -17.11 4.22
N ASP A 307 -31.44 -16.97 5.50
CA ASP A 307 -31.09 -15.82 6.33
C ASP A 307 -29.85 -16.07 7.21
N GLU A 308 -29.10 -17.13 6.96
CA GLU A 308 -27.91 -17.43 7.74
C GLU A 308 -26.87 -16.31 7.66
N THR A 309 -26.17 -16.09 8.77
CA THR A 309 -25.06 -15.17 8.89
C THR A 309 -23.76 -15.92 9.17
N GLY A 310 -22.65 -15.35 8.80
CA GLY A 310 -21.32 -15.91 9.02
C GLY A 310 -20.24 -15.19 8.24
N PRO A 311 -18.98 -15.60 8.39
CA PRO A 311 -18.51 -16.59 9.37
C PRO A 311 -18.59 -16.06 10.81
N ALA A 312 -18.49 -16.98 11.77
CA ALA A 312 -18.45 -16.63 13.19
C ALA A 312 -17.13 -15.94 13.57
N ASP A 313 -16.04 -16.32 12.93
CA ASP A 313 -14.73 -15.69 13.12
C ASP A 313 -14.68 -14.37 12.36
N ARG A 314 -14.91 -13.29 13.08
CA ARG A 314 -14.98 -11.94 12.51
C ARG A 314 -14.78 -10.86 13.55
N GLN A 315 -14.47 -9.67 13.10
CA GLN A 315 -14.41 -8.45 13.90
C GLN A 315 -15.31 -7.40 13.26
N ASN A 316 -16.35 -7.00 13.98
CA ASN A 316 -17.31 -6.02 13.49
C ASN A 316 -16.88 -4.60 13.81
N HIS A 317 -16.97 -3.70 12.82
CA HIS A 317 -16.89 -2.26 13.00
C HIS A 317 -15.65 -1.84 13.81
N LEU A 318 -14.47 -2.30 13.38
CA LEU A 318 -13.20 -1.98 14.07
C LEU A 318 -12.91 -0.48 14.07
N PHE A 319 -13.19 0.19 12.96
CA PHE A 319 -13.02 1.63 12.83
C PHE A 319 -13.92 2.18 11.72
N ASN A 320 -14.23 3.46 11.81
CA ASN A 320 -15.02 4.13 10.78
C ASN A 320 -14.25 4.24 9.47
N GLY A 321 -14.95 4.10 8.38
CA GLY A 321 -14.39 4.19 7.05
C GLY A 321 -15.18 3.41 6.01
N ALA A 322 -14.85 3.63 4.76
CA ALA A 322 -15.51 2.99 3.62
C ALA A 322 -14.47 2.59 2.57
N GLY A 323 -14.85 1.70 1.67
CA GLY A 323 -14.01 1.32 0.54
C GLY A 323 -12.67 0.72 0.94
N PRO A 324 -12.63 -0.35 1.75
CA PRO A 324 -11.37 -0.90 2.22
C PRO A 324 -10.59 -1.57 1.10
N PHE A 325 -9.27 -1.56 1.25
CA PHE A 325 -8.36 -2.41 0.51
C PHE A 325 -7.37 -3.04 1.49
N LEU A 326 -6.92 -4.26 1.21
CA LEU A 326 -6.06 -5.03 2.11
C LEU A 326 -4.94 -5.69 1.30
N VAL A 327 -3.71 -5.54 1.77
CA VAL A 327 -2.55 -6.27 1.26
C VAL A 327 -1.76 -6.85 2.42
N GLN A 328 -0.93 -7.83 2.15
CA GLN A 328 0.05 -8.34 3.10
C GLN A 328 1.44 -8.33 2.47
N PHE A 329 2.40 -7.72 3.16
CA PHE A 329 3.80 -7.78 2.76
C PHE A 329 4.35 -9.21 2.93
N PRO A 330 5.32 -9.63 2.12
CA PRO A 330 5.96 -10.95 2.29
C PRO A 330 6.51 -11.20 3.69
N SER A 331 6.96 -10.14 4.38
CA SER A 331 7.45 -10.22 5.76
C SER A 331 6.36 -10.48 6.80
N GLY A 332 5.09 -10.32 6.44
CA GLY A 332 3.93 -10.68 7.27
C GLY A 332 3.02 -9.53 7.66
N GLU A 333 3.51 -8.29 7.72
CA GLU A 333 2.67 -7.14 8.06
C GLU A 333 1.51 -7.03 7.08
N THR A 334 0.31 -6.78 7.59
CA THR A 334 -0.83 -6.40 6.77
C THR A 334 -0.97 -4.89 6.73
N LEU A 335 -1.57 -4.40 5.66
CA LEU A 335 -1.87 -2.98 5.50
C LEU A 335 -3.29 -2.85 4.97
N VAL A 336 -4.13 -2.11 5.68
CA VAL A 336 -5.48 -1.78 5.25
C VAL A 336 -5.54 -0.30 4.89
N SER A 337 -6.14 0.00 3.73
CA SER A 337 -6.51 1.36 3.35
C SER A 337 -8.02 1.51 3.34
N TYR A 338 -8.50 2.71 3.57
CA TYR A 338 -9.93 3.01 3.57
C TYR A 338 -10.16 4.51 3.41
N GLY A 339 -11.32 4.87 2.90
CA GLY A 339 -11.75 6.26 2.81
C GLY A 339 -12.39 6.72 4.12
N LEU A 340 -11.94 7.86 4.62
CA LEU A 340 -12.54 8.55 5.74
C LEU A 340 -12.34 10.05 5.56
N SER A 341 -13.41 10.84 5.73
CA SER A 341 -13.36 12.29 5.53
C SER A 341 -12.79 12.69 4.16
N SER A 342 -13.11 11.91 3.14
CA SER A 342 -12.66 12.07 1.74
C SER A 342 -11.15 11.88 1.53
N HIS A 343 -10.43 11.34 2.50
CA HIS A 343 -9.01 11.02 2.40
C HIS A 343 -8.79 9.51 2.38
N LEU A 344 -7.71 9.09 1.73
CA LEU A 344 -7.21 7.74 1.87
C LEU A 344 -6.42 7.63 3.17
N ASN A 345 -6.90 6.80 4.08
CA ASN A 345 -6.24 6.49 5.34
C ASN A 345 -5.66 5.09 5.26
N MET A 346 -4.61 4.85 6.02
CA MET A 346 -3.99 3.53 6.15
C MET A 346 -3.77 3.20 7.62
N ARG A 347 -3.82 1.90 7.93
CA ARG A 347 -3.39 1.32 9.20
C ARG A 347 -2.54 0.09 8.94
N LEU A 348 -1.38 0.05 9.57
CA LEU A 348 -0.52 -1.12 9.53
C LEU A 348 -1.05 -2.15 10.52
N GLY A 349 -1.10 -3.43 10.10
CA GLY A 349 -1.65 -4.52 10.89
C GLY A 349 -0.65 -5.65 11.12
N ASP A 350 -1.01 -6.54 12.03
CA ASP A 350 -0.26 -7.75 12.32
C ASP A 350 -0.39 -8.79 11.18
N ALA A 351 0.35 -9.87 11.29
CA ALA A 351 0.37 -10.94 10.28
C ALA A 351 -0.97 -11.69 10.14
N GLU A 352 -1.82 -11.61 11.14
CA GLU A 352 -3.14 -12.25 11.15
C GLU A 352 -4.28 -11.31 10.72
N ALA A 353 -3.96 -10.05 10.39
CA ALA A 353 -4.93 -9.00 10.05
C ALA A 353 -5.99 -8.80 11.16
N ARG A 354 -5.58 -8.86 12.42
CA ARG A 354 -6.50 -8.75 13.57
C ARG A 354 -6.29 -7.49 14.39
N THR A 355 -5.05 -7.05 14.54
CA THR A 355 -4.69 -5.86 15.30
C THR A 355 -4.09 -4.85 14.36
N PHE A 356 -4.63 -3.64 14.37
CA PHE A 356 -4.18 -2.55 13.51
C PHE A 356 -3.69 -1.38 14.35
N GLY A 357 -2.60 -0.75 13.90
CA GLY A 357 -2.02 0.42 14.54
C GLY A 357 -2.83 1.69 14.28
N GLU A 358 -2.26 2.81 14.69
CA GLU A 358 -2.87 4.13 14.52
C GLU A 358 -3.03 4.49 13.03
N PRO A 359 -4.12 5.19 12.68
CA PRO A 359 -4.34 5.62 11.30
C PRO A 359 -3.41 6.76 10.92
N PHE A 360 -3.07 6.82 9.63
CA PHE A 360 -2.45 7.98 9.03
C PHE A 360 -3.09 8.29 7.69
N VAL A 361 -3.11 9.56 7.32
CA VAL A 361 -3.55 10.00 6.00
C VAL A 361 -2.43 9.68 5.01
N ALA A 362 -2.73 8.81 4.06
CA ALA A 362 -1.74 8.32 3.11
C ALA A 362 -1.54 9.29 1.94
N LEU A 363 -2.59 9.53 1.16
CA LEU A 363 -2.51 10.41 0.01
C LEU A 363 -3.09 11.77 0.33
N PRO A 364 -2.38 12.87 0.00
CA PRO A 364 -2.98 14.19 0.01
C PRO A 364 -4.01 14.27 -1.12
N GLY A 365 -5.13 14.93 -0.87
CA GLY A 365 -6.20 15.06 -1.84
C GLY A 365 -7.52 14.46 -1.34
N ARG A 366 -8.52 14.51 -2.20
CA ARG A 366 -9.89 14.12 -1.85
C ARG A 366 -10.45 13.13 -2.84
N GLY A 367 -10.95 12.03 -2.34
CA GLY A 367 -11.56 11.00 -3.15
C GLY A 367 -12.12 9.86 -2.32
N SER A 368 -12.44 8.77 -2.99
CA SER A 368 -12.97 7.55 -2.41
C SER A 368 -12.55 6.33 -3.24
N TRP A 369 -12.76 5.15 -2.67
CA TRP A 369 -12.52 3.86 -3.31
C TRP A 369 -11.08 3.68 -3.83
N GLY A 370 -10.11 4.04 -3.00
CA GLY A 370 -8.69 3.83 -3.31
C GLY A 370 -8.31 2.36 -3.34
N CYS A 371 -7.15 2.09 -3.90
CA CYS A 371 -6.59 0.74 -3.98
C CYS A 371 -5.13 0.72 -3.58
N MET A 372 -4.62 -0.49 -3.37
CA MET A 372 -3.22 -0.75 -3.14
C MET A 372 -2.75 -1.92 -4.00
N GLU A 373 -1.47 -1.93 -4.33
CA GLU A 373 -0.80 -3.04 -5.01
C GLU A 373 0.61 -3.21 -4.45
N LEU A 374 0.98 -4.43 -4.10
CA LEU A 374 2.35 -4.72 -3.69
C LEU A 374 3.32 -4.50 -4.85
N ASN A 375 4.47 -3.91 -4.56
CA ASN A 375 5.52 -3.65 -5.53
C ASN A 375 6.87 -4.11 -4.98
N GLY A 376 7.05 -5.41 -4.87
CA GLY A 376 8.19 -6.02 -4.21
C GLY A 376 7.92 -6.32 -2.74
N SER A 377 8.99 -6.59 -1.97
CA SER A 377 8.86 -7.06 -0.59
C SER A 377 8.56 -5.96 0.43
N HIS A 378 8.90 -4.70 0.14
CA HIS A 378 8.83 -3.60 1.11
C HIS A 378 8.10 -2.37 0.58
N GLU A 379 7.49 -2.45 -0.59
CA GLU A 379 6.84 -1.32 -1.21
C GLU A 379 5.40 -1.65 -1.59
N VAL A 380 4.52 -0.68 -1.40
CA VAL A 380 3.14 -0.73 -1.87
C VAL A 380 2.83 0.51 -2.69
N ILE A 381 2.07 0.34 -3.76
CA ILE A 381 1.53 1.44 -4.55
C ILE A 381 0.12 1.70 -4.07
N ALA A 382 -0.24 2.96 -3.88
CA ALA A 382 -1.63 3.36 -3.64
C ALA A 382 -2.09 4.33 -4.71
N ALA A 383 -3.35 4.22 -5.09
CA ALA A 383 -3.97 5.12 -6.07
C ALA A 383 -5.40 5.44 -5.65
N MET A 384 -5.81 6.69 -5.86
CA MET A 384 -7.16 7.15 -5.56
C MET A 384 -7.49 8.38 -6.38
N ARG A 385 -8.77 8.50 -6.75
CA ARG A 385 -9.31 9.75 -7.31
C ARG A 385 -8.92 10.94 -6.44
N ASN A 386 -8.55 12.05 -7.07
CA ASN A 386 -8.27 13.31 -6.40
C ASN A 386 -9.07 14.44 -7.04
N SER A 387 -10.03 14.97 -6.30
CA SER A 387 -10.90 16.08 -6.70
C SER A 387 -10.64 17.35 -5.90
N GLU A 388 -9.47 17.49 -5.29
CA GLU A 388 -9.15 18.63 -4.43
C GLU A 388 -9.15 19.96 -5.16
N LYS A 389 -8.66 19.97 -6.40
CA LYS A 389 -8.63 21.18 -7.21
C LYS A 389 -9.90 21.33 -8.04
N SER A 390 -10.50 22.54 -7.96
CA SER A 390 -11.64 22.91 -8.81
C SER A 390 -11.27 22.78 -10.29
N GLY A 391 -12.01 21.99 -11.02
CA GLY A 391 -11.92 21.82 -12.46
C GLY A 391 -11.13 20.62 -12.97
N ASP A 392 -10.12 20.14 -12.24
CA ASP A 392 -9.30 19.01 -12.67
C ASP A 392 -9.39 17.85 -11.69
N ILE A 393 -10.06 16.79 -12.13
CA ILE A 393 -10.08 15.55 -11.37
C ILE A 393 -9.00 14.63 -11.92
N THR A 394 -8.13 14.19 -11.03
CA THR A 394 -6.99 13.33 -11.34
C THR A 394 -7.09 12.01 -10.58
N ILE A 395 -6.17 11.10 -10.88
CA ILE A 395 -5.86 9.98 -10.01
C ILE A 395 -4.52 10.28 -9.34
N ALA A 396 -4.53 10.41 -8.01
CA ALA A 396 -3.34 10.49 -7.21
C ALA A 396 -2.72 9.11 -7.07
N LEU A 397 -1.41 9.02 -7.21
CA LEU A 397 -0.65 7.77 -7.10
C LEU A 397 0.66 8.04 -6.39
N ALA A 398 1.02 7.16 -5.46
CA ALA A 398 2.32 7.21 -4.80
C ALA A 398 2.77 5.80 -4.39
N ARG A 399 4.07 5.65 -4.18
CA ARG A 399 4.68 4.48 -3.56
C ARG A 399 4.87 4.75 -2.07
N PHE A 400 4.76 3.69 -1.27
CA PHE A 400 4.91 3.71 0.18
C PHE A 400 5.90 2.65 0.59
N GLU A 401 6.82 3.01 1.48
CA GLU A 401 7.90 2.14 1.93
C GLU A 401 7.62 1.60 3.32
N LEU A 402 7.79 0.30 3.49
CA LEU A 402 7.66 -0.37 4.79
C LEU A 402 8.99 -0.29 5.55
N ASN A 403 8.95 0.30 6.73
CA ASN A 403 10.00 0.20 7.72
C ASN A 403 9.63 -0.84 8.76
N HIS A 404 10.45 -1.85 8.89
CA HIS A 404 10.29 -2.91 9.87
C HIS A 404 11.67 -3.41 10.31
N ARG A 405 11.70 -4.36 11.24
CA ARG A 405 12.94 -5.01 11.68
C ARG A 405 13.82 -5.35 10.48
N ILE A 406 15.06 -4.90 10.52
CA ILE A 406 16.10 -5.29 9.56
C ILE A 406 17.16 -6.12 10.24
N THR A 407 17.95 -6.85 9.46
CA THR A 407 19.08 -7.65 9.93
C THR A 407 20.38 -7.05 9.43
N ALA A 408 21.31 -6.80 10.34
CA ALA A 408 22.65 -6.37 9.96
C ALA A 408 23.35 -7.47 9.16
N THR A 409 24.02 -7.08 8.08
CA THR A 409 24.88 -7.98 7.32
C THR A 409 26.20 -8.17 8.09
N ARG A 410 26.61 -9.41 8.30
CA ARG A 410 27.88 -9.65 8.98
C ARG A 410 29.04 -9.50 8.00
N ARG A 411 29.65 -8.34 8.01
CA ARG A 411 30.70 -7.95 7.10
C ARG A 411 31.47 -6.74 7.63
N THR A 412 32.79 -6.78 7.57
CA THR A 412 33.63 -5.62 7.81
C THR A 412 33.54 -4.66 6.64
N VAL A 413 33.34 -3.39 6.94
CA VAL A 413 33.20 -2.32 5.94
C VAL A 413 34.39 -1.38 6.04
N ASN A 414 34.96 -1.03 4.90
CA ASN A 414 35.94 0.04 4.82
C ASN A 414 35.20 1.39 4.77
N ILE A 415 35.54 2.26 5.70
CA ILE A 415 34.96 3.61 5.78
C ILE A 415 35.72 4.52 4.84
N ASP A 416 35.35 4.54 3.57
CA ASP A 416 36.06 5.25 2.50
C ASP A 416 35.19 6.23 1.71
N GLY A 417 33.90 6.34 2.05
CA GLY A 417 32.95 7.18 1.34
C GLY A 417 32.47 6.57 0.03
N ASP A 418 32.58 5.26 -0.12
CA ASP A 418 32.10 4.49 -1.26
C ASP A 418 31.02 3.49 -0.83
N ASN A 419 29.96 3.37 -1.60
CA ASN A 419 28.85 2.48 -1.28
C ASN A 419 28.91 1.13 -2.02
N ALA A 420 29.93 0.88 -2.84
CA ALA A 420 29.97 -0.31 -3.69
C ALA A 420 29.92 -1.62 -2.88
N GLU A 421 30.62 -1.69 -1.74
CA GLU A 421 30.62 -2.88 -0.90
C GLU A 421 29.31 -3.14 -0.14
N TRP A 422 28.39 -2.17 -0.14
CA TRP A 422 27.08 -2.30 0.47
C TRP A 422 26.03 -2.93 -0.46
N ALA A 423 26.38 -3.19 -1.70
CA ALA A 423 25.48 -3.78 -2.69
C ALA A 423 24.91 -5.14 -2.26
N ALA A 424 25.61 -5.88 -1.39
CA ALA A 424 25.15 -7.15 -0.84
C ALA A 424 24.31 -7.00 0.44
N THR A 425 24.05 -5.79 0.90
CA THR A 425 23.22 -5.50 2.08
C THR A 425 21.80 -5.18 1.61
N ASP A 426 20.91 -6.13 1.76
CA ASP A 426 19.56 -6.05 1.17
C ASP A 426 18.60 -5.20 2.00
N ASP A 427 18.70 -5.26 3.33
CA ASP A 427 17.77 -4.58 4.23
C ASP A 427 18.10 -3.09 4.37
N ALA A 428 17.08 -2.24 4.32
CA ALA A 428 17.23 -0.81 4.53
C ALA A 428 16.01 -0.20 5.23
N LEU A 429 16.23 0.91 5.92
CA LEU A 429 15.19 1.80 6.45
C LEU A 429 15.07 3.03 5.56
N PHE A 430 13.91 3.68 5.60
CA PHE A 430 13.59 4.80 4.72
C PHE A 430 12.89 5.94 5.43
N VAL A 431 13.28 7.17 5.09
CA VAL A 431 12.51 8.39 5.32
C VAL A 431 12.48 9.22 4.04
N GLY A 432 11.40 9.94 3.79
CA GLY A 432 11.25 10.76 2.58
C GLY A 432 9.81 11.06 2.22
N GLU A 433 8.96 11.32 3.22
CA GLU A 433 7.53 11.58 3.00
C GLU A 433 7.17 13.08 2.94
N LYS A 434 8.07 13.97 3.33
CA LYS A 434 7.74 15.40 3.48
C LYS A 434 8.20 16.27 2.33
N SER A 435 9.31 15.93 1.70
CA SER A 435 9.90 16.74 0.64
C SER A 435 10.65 15.87 -0.37
N GLN A 436 11.30 16.50 -1.33
CA GLN A 436 12.14 15.81 -2.29
C GLN A 436 13.36 15.13 -1.65
N ALA A 437 13.78 15.56 -0.44
CA ALA A 437 14.90 14.94 0.26
C ALA A 437 14.48 13.59 0.86
N GLN A 438 15.30 12.58 0.64
CA GLN A 438 15.09 11.20 1.07
C GLN A 438 16.37 10.61 1.64
N ALA A 439 16.23 9.73 2.61
CA ALA A 439 17.37 8.99 3.14
C ALA A 439 17.03 7.51 3.32
N THR A 440 18.03 6.66 3.06
CA THR A 440 18.02 5.24 3.44
C THR A 440 19.17 4.96 4.38
N LEU A 441 18.97 3.97 5.26
CA LEU A 441 19.99 3.49 6.17
C LEU A 441 20.12 1.98 6.05
N ARG A 442 21.36 1.52 5.86
CA ARG A 442 21.75 0.11 5.89
C ARG A 442 22.68 -0.16 7.04
N CYS A 443 22.70 -1.38 7.54
CA CYS A 443 23.53 -1.77 8.67
C CYS A 443 24.35 -3.02 8.37
N SER A 444 25.59 -2.99 8.78
CA SER A 444 26.53 -4.12 8.76
C SER A 444 27.21 -4.19 10.13
N CYS A 445 27.84 -5.30 10.46
CA CYS A 445 28.58 -5.45 11.70
C CYS A 445 29.70 -6.47 11.58
N ASP A 446 30.70 -6.31 12.42
CA ASP A 446 31.72 -7.31 12.72
C ASP A 446 31.95 -7.41 14.24
N ASP A 447 33.03 -8.04 14.67
CA ASP A 447 33.33 -8.19 16.10
C ASP A 447 33.74 -6.90 16.81
N ARG A 448 34.04 -5.85 16.06
CA ARG A 448 34.55 -4.58 16.60
C ARG A 448 33.56 -3.43 16.47
N ASN A 449 32.86 -3.39 15.36
CA ASN A 449 32.04 -2.23 14.99
C ASN A 449 30.66 -2.62 14.51
N VAL A 450 29.74 -1.67 14.66
CA VAL A 450 28.49 -1.61 13.92
C VAL A 450 28.64 -0.53 12.86
N TYR A 451 28.38 -0.87 11.62
CA TYR A 451 28.52 0.03 10.48
C TYR A 451 27.17 0.47 9.96
N PHE A 452 27.06 1.74 9.61
CA PHE A 452 25.88 2.29 8.95
C PHE A 452 26.28 2.97 7.65
N LEU A 453 25.48 2.75 6.61
CA LEU A 453 25.50 3.56 5.40
C LEU A 453 24.21 4.36 5.34
N VAL A 454 24.33 5.68 5.25
CA VAL A 454 23.22 6.58 4.95
C VAL A 454 23.41 7.10 3.54
N GLU A 455 22.43 6.90 2.69
CA GLU A 455 22.38 7.47 1.34
C GLU A 455 21.25 8.48 1.29
N VAL A 456 21.55 9.71 0.88
CA VAL A 456 20.59 10.82 0.81
C VAL A 456 20.45 11.29 -0.62
N LEU A 457 19.20 11.31 -1.11
CA LEU A 457 18.84 12.04 -2.32
C LEU A 457 18.37 13.42 -1.91
N ASP A 458 18.99 14.45 -2.46
CA ASP A 458 18.65 15.84 -2.16
C ASP A 458 19.03 16.71 -3.35
N GLU A 459 18.02 17.34 -3.97
CA GLU A 459 18.20 18.19 -5.15
C GLU A 459 18.85 19.54 -4.83
N ALA A 460 18.92 19.88 -3.54
CA ALA A 460 19.47 21.15 -3.08
C ALA A 460 20.20 20.96 -1.75
N ILE A 461 21.42 20.45 -1.81
CA ILE A 461 22.25 20.21 -0.64
C ILE A 461 22.61 21.54 0.02
N SER A 462 22.31 21.68 1.31
CA SER A 462 22.63 22.86 2.09
C SER A 462 23.64 22.52 3.18
N ARG A 463 24.36 23.56 3.60
CA ARG A 463 25.30 23.50 4.70
C ARG A 463 24.65 23.06 6.01
N ASP A 464 23.36 23.35 6.18
CA ASP A 464 22.59 23.07 7.39
C ASP A 464 21.93 21.68 7.37
N ASP A 465 21.97 20.96 6.25
CA ASP A 465 21.39 19.62 6.14
C ASP A 465 22.18 18.61 6.97
N TYR A 466 21.46 17.68 7.57
CA TYR A 466 22.07 16.60 8.32
C TYR A 466 21.17 15.37 8.42
N VAL A 467 21.76 14.27 8.83
CA VAL A 467 21.06 13.06 9.24
C VAL A 467 21.47 12.74 10.69
N ASN A 468 20.48 12.43 11.51
CA ASN A 468 20.71 11.83 12.82
C ASN A 468 20.44 10.33 12.75
N ILE A 469 21.42 9.54 13.18
CA ILE A 469 21.24 8.13 13.49
C ILE A 469 21.06 8.06 15.00
N LEU A 470 19.86 7.71 15.45
CA LEU A 470 19.51 7.57 16.85
C LEU A 470 19.47 6.09 17.23
N LEU A 471 20.17 5.70 18.26
CA LEU A 471 20.36 4.31 18.68
C LEU A 471 20.00 4.15 20.15
N SER A 472 19.29 3.08 20.47
CA SER A 472 18.98 2.72 21.86
C SER A 472 18.68 1.24 21.98
N PRO A 473 19.11 0.56 23.06
CA PRO A 473 18.53 -0.73 23.39
C PRO A 473 17.03 -0.55 23.69
N ALA A 474 16.25 -1.60 23.50
CA ALA A 474 14.86 -1.61 23.95
C ALA A 474 14.80 -1.58 25.47
N ASN A 475 13.79 -0.92 26.02
CA ASN A 475 13.54 -0.93 27.45
C ASN A 475 12.05 -0.90 27.75
N GLU A 476 11.69 -1.30 28.96
CA GLU A 476 10.33 -1.19 29.46
C GLU A 476 9.96 0.30 29.60
N GLY A 477 8.83 0.67 29.07
CA GLY A 477 8.34 2.04 29.08
C GLY A 477 8.83 2.91 27.91
N ASN A 478 9.63 2.40 27.00
CA ASN A 478 10.09 3.10 25.79
C ASN A 478 10.70 4.48 26.08
N LYS A 479 11.63 4.56 27.04
CA LYS A 479 12.23 5.82 27.46
C LYS A 479 13.62 6.01 26.88
N LEU A 480 13.97 7.26 26.59
CA LEU A 480 15.37 7.63 26.39
C LEU A 480 16.13 7.50 27.71
N THR A 481 17.23 6.77 27.69
CA THR A 481 18.13 6.54 28.84
C THR A 481 19.56 6.91 28.48
N SER A 482 20.46 6.77 29.44
CA SER A 482 21.90 6.99 29.22
C SER A 482 22.53 5.99 28.23
N ALA A 483 21.83 4.93 27.86
CA ALA A 483 22.25 3.98 26.81
C ALA A 483 21.95 4.48 25.39
N ALA A 484 21.17 5.55 25.25
CA ALA A 484 20.85 6.11 23.94
C ALA A 484 22.02 6.93 23.37
N ARG A 485 22.18 6.84 22.06
CA ARG A 485 23.25 7.49 21.29
C ARG A 485 22.66 8.24 20.11
N ARG A 486 23.26 9.37 19.76
CA ARG A 486 22.93 10.14 18.57
C ARG A 486 24.20 10.44 17.78
N ILE A 487 24.20 10.11 16.51
CA ILE A 487 25.31 10.39 15.59
C ILE A 487 24.76 11.31 14.52
N LYS A 488 25.25 12.55 14.49
CA LYS A 488 24.86 13.54 13.49
C LYS A 488 25.92 13.60 12.40
N VAL A 489 25.50 13.36 11.16
CA VAL A 489 26.35 13.35 9.98
C VAL A 489 25.77 14.24 8.89
N SER A 490 26.60 14.61 7.92
CA SER A 490 26.20 15.40 6.78
C SER A 490 27.09 15.10 5.57
N HIS A 491 26.88 15.81 4.47
CA HIS A 491 27.74 15.77 3.30
C HIS A 491 29.22 16.03 3.61
N SER A 492 29.50 16.72 4.71
CA SER A 492 30.88 17.05 5.14
C SER A 492 31.47 16.04 6.13
N GLY A 493 30.76 14.97 6.46
CA GLY A 493 31.19 13.93 7.40
C GLY A 493 30.53 14.07 8.76
N LEU A 494 31.29 13.76 9.83
CA LEU A 494 30.78 13.80 11.19
C LEU A 494 30.53 15.25 11.65
N LYS A 495 29.35 15.52 12.20
CA LYS A 495 29.03 16.78 12.87
C LYS A 495 29.14 16.68 14.39
N SER A 496 28.53 15.66 14.99
CA SER A 496 28.63 15.44 16.43
C SER A 496 28.22 14.01 16.80
N THR A 497 28.67 13.58 17.96
CA THR A 497 28.18 12.39 18.65
C THR A 497 27.72 12.76 20.05
N ASP A 498 26.56 12.23 20.46
CA ASP A 498 25.93 12.60 21.73
C ASP A 498 25.43 11.36 22.47
N VAL A 499 25.48 11.49 23.80
CA VAL A 499 24.88 10.58 24.77
C VAL A 499 23.70 11.28 25.43
N TYR A 500 22.64 10.57 25.74
CA TYR A 500 21.50 11.14 26.45
C TYR A 500 21.75 11.13 27.95
N ALA A 501 21.63 12.30 28.57
CA ALA A 501 21.81 12.48 30.02
C ALA A 501 20.88 13.60 30.51
N GLY A 502 19.54 13.34 30.48
CA GLY A 502 18.51 14.35 30.70
C GLY A 502 18.37 15.36 29.56
N GLY A 503 19.06 15.13 28.49
CA GLY A 503 19.17 15.85 27.22
C GLY A 503 20.37 15.30 26.48
N TRP A 504 20.48 15.62 25.20
CA TRP A 504 21.61 15.18 24.38
C TRP A 504 22.86 15.99 24.77
N ARG A 505 23.96 15.29 25.08
CA ARG A 505 25.25 15.89 25.47
C ARG A 505 26.35 15.34 24.57
N GLU A 506 27.14 16.25 24.02
CA GLU A 506 28.25 15.89 23.14
C GLU A 506 29.31 15.07 23.94
N THR A 507 29.66 13.93 23.34
CA THR A 507 30.64 12.99 23.89
C THR A 507 31.36 12.32 22.74
N ASP A 508 32.66 12.24 22.80
CA ASP A 508 33.43 11.48 21.81
C ASP A 508 33.16 9.99 21.96
N MET A 509 32.63 9.39 20.88
CA MET A 509 32.32 7.97 20.83
C MET A 509 33.36 7.16 20.02
N GLY A 510 34.41 7.80 19.53
CA GLY A 510 35.43 7.13 18.73
C GLY A 510 34.91 6.60 17.39
N VAL A 511 33.87 7.21 16.83
CA VAL A 511 33.31 6.82 15.53
C VAL A 511 34.27 7.21 14.40
N THR A 512 34.28 6.38 13.36
CA THR A 512 34.96 6.69 12.10
C THR A 512 33.90 7.02 11.05
N VAL A 513 34.03 8.15 10.37
CA VAL A 513 33.04 8.65 9.43
C VAL A 513 33.73 9.14 8.14
N GLN A 514 33.20 8.77 7.00
CA GLN A 514 33.55 9.34 5.72
C GLN A 514 32.28 9.65 4.94
N ALA A 515 32.26 10.81 4.30
CA ALA A 515 31.18 11.24 3.44
C ALA A 515 31.67 11.55 2.03
N ALA A 516 30.77 11.43 1.10
CA ALA A 516 30.97 11.90 -0.28
C ALA A 516 29.66 12.57 -0.74
N TYR A 517 29.77 13.56 -1.61
CA TYR A 517 28.60 14.22 -2.16
C TYR A 517 28.78 14.48 -3.66
N ASP A 518 27.66 14.64 -4.34
CA ASP A 518 27.58 14.96 -5.75
C ASP A 518 26.60 16.12 -5.93
N GLY A 519 27.16 17.30 -6.22
CA GLY A 519 26.42 18.54 -6.34
C GLY A 519 27.18 19.73 -5.77
N THR A 520 26.48 20.81 -5.56
CA THR A 520 27.00 22.08 -5.04
C THR A 520 26.37 22.40 -3.68
N ILE A 521 27.16 22.91 -2.76
CA ILE A 521 26.71 23.16 -1.39
C ILE A 521 26.18 24.58 -1.27
N SER A 522 24.91 24.69 -0.85
CA SER A 522 24.21 25.98 -0.67
C SER A 522 24.16 26.83 -1.93
N ASP A 523 24.10 26.20 -3.08
CA ASP A 523 23.90 26.84 -4.38
C ASP A 523 22.68 26.17 -5.04
N ASN A 524 21.58 26.90 -5.15
CA ASN A 524 20.32 26.41 -5.69
C ASN A 524 20.15 26.74 -7.18
N SER A 525 21.21 27.13 -7.87
CA SER A 525 21.18 27.41 -9.30
C SER A 525 21.22 26.15 -10.17
N ASP A 526 21.57 25.03 -9.59
CA ASP A 526 21.63 23.70 -10.21
C ASP A 526 20.80 22.69 -9.41
N THR A 527 20.70 21.48 -9.92
CA THR A 527 20.04 20.36 -9.25
C THR A 527 21.10 19.37 -8.81
N ASP A 528 21.21 19.17 -7.50
CA ASP A 528 22.12 18.23 -6.91
C ASP A 528 21.59 16.80 -7.00
N ASN A 529 22.50 15.82 -6.88
CA ASN A 529 22.12 14.42 -6.78
C ASN A 529 21.91 14.00 -5.32
N GLY A 530 22.89 14.26 -4.47
CA GLY A 530 22.81 13.91 -3.06
C GLY A 530 24.18 13.67 -2.42
N TYR A 531 24.14 12.94 -1.32
CA TYR A 531 25.36 12.56 -0.59
C TYR A 531 25.20 11.20 0.09
N LEU A 532 26.32 10.62 0.47
CA LEU A 532 26.35 9.41 1.28
C LEU A 532 27.31 9.56 2.45
N VAL A 533 27.05 8.83 3.51
CA VAL A 533 27.88 8.83 4.70
C VAL A 533 28.03 7.40 5.21
N GLU A 534 29.28 6.97 5.41
CA GLU A 534 29.59 5.73 6.09
C GLU A 534 30.04 6.01 7.51
N VAL A 535 29.57 5.22 8.44
CA VAL A 535 29.84 5.37 9.87
C VAL A 535 30.23 4.03 10.48
N ALA A 536 31.35 3.97 11.18
CA ALA A 536 31.72 2.84 12.03
C ALA A 536 31.57 3.26 13.49
N VAL A 537 30.73 2.55 14.23
CA VAL A 537 30.51 2.79 15.66
C VAL A 537 31.15 1.65 16.44
N PRO A 538 32.10 1.93 17.34
CA PRO A 538 32.65 0.88 18.21
C PRO A 538 31.55 0.19 19.01
N ARG A 539 31.53 -1.13 18.99
CA ARG A 539 30.52 -1.90 19.75
C ARG A 539 30.49 -1.57 21.23
N SER A 540 31.63 -1.18 21.79
CA SER A 540 31.75 -0.77 23.19
C SER A 540 30.93 0.48 23.54
N GLN A 541 30.51 1.27 22.56
CA GLN A 541 29.66 2.45 22.75
C GLN A 541 28.17 2.13 22.80
N LEU A 542 27.80 0.92 22.48
CA LEU A 542 26.40 0.49 22.35
C LEU A 542 26.08 -0.62 23.34
N ASP A 543 24.86 -0.66 23.84
CA ASP A 543 24.34 -1.80 24.56
C ASP A 543 23.70 -2.77 23.58
N LEU A 544 24.41 -3.85 23.27
CA LEU A 544 24.03 -4.89 22.32
C LEU A 544 23.75 -6.23 23.01
N ALA A 545 23.47 -6.22 24.32
CA ALA A 545 23.28 -7.44 25.12
C ALA A 545 22.18 -8.35 24.56
N SER A 546 21.14 -7.77 23.96
CA SER A 546 20.04 -8.52 23.34
C SER A 546 20.32 -9.01 21.91
N GLY A 547 21.45 -8.64 21.32
CA GLY A 547 21.75 -8.87 19.89
C GLY A 547 21.01 -7.93 18.95
N GLU A 548 20.31 -6.93 19.47
CA GLU A 548 19.55 -5.95 18.71
C GLU A 548 19.78 -4.54 19.24
N ILE A 549 19.54 -3.56 18.36
CA ILE A 549 19.44 -2.16 18.75
C ILE A 549 18.27 -1.51 18.02
N LEU A 550 17.60 -0.58 18.67
CA LEU A 550 16.55 0.21 18.04
C LEU A 550 17.14 1.41 17.33
N VAL A 551 16.65 1.73 16.15
CA VAL A 551 17.13 2.83 15.32
C VAL A 551 15.99 3.77 14.96
N ASN A 552 16.23 5.07 15.09
CA ASN A 552 15.43 6.10 14.46
C ASN A 552 16.32 6.86 13.46
N LEU A 553 15.89 6.92 12.24
CA LEU A 553 16.54 7.69 11.17
C LEU A 553 15.83 9.03 11.04
N VAL A 554 16.58 10.11 11.16
CA VAL A 554 16.06 11.48 11.08
C VAL A 554 16.81 12.22 10.01
N LEU A 555 16.10 12.76 9.03
CA LEU A 555 16.65 13.59 7.97
C LEU A 555 16.20 15.03 8.19
N PHE A 556 17.14 15.94 8.29
CA PHE A 556 16.88 17.36 8.23
C PHE A 556 17.32 17.93 6.89
N ASP A 557 16.36 18.51 6.19
CA ASP A 557 16.54 19.26 4.97
C ASP A 557 16.14 20.71 5.22
N SER A 558 17.05 21.65 4.99
CA SER A 558 16.81 23.07 5.25
C SER A 558 15.61 23.64 4.48
N GLN A 559 15.20 22.99 3.41
CA GLN A 559 14.06 23.41 2.60
C GLN A 559 12.77 22.67 2.98
N GLY A 560 12.85 21.44 3.50
CA GLY A 560 11.71 20.60 3.84
C GLY A 560 11.49 20.37 5.33
N GLY A 561 12.43 20.75 6.16
CA GLY A 561 12.40 20.53 7.62
C GLY A 561 12.80 19.12 8.02
N GLU A 562 12.37 18.73 9.22
CA GLU A 562 12.69 17.42 9.79
C GLU A 562 11.73 16.35 9.33
N ASP A 563 12.27 15.22 8.87
CA ASP A 563 11.56 14.01 8.54
C ASP A 563 12.18 12.83 9.30
N ALA A 564 11.36 11.96 9.88
CA ALA A 564 11.84 10.89 10.75
C ALA A 564 10.95 9.65 10.65
N ILE A 565 11.53 8.49 10.92
CA ILE A 565 10.74 7.26 11.07
C ILE A 565 9.77 7.42 12.24
N SER A 566 10.26 7.90 13.37
CA SER A 566 9.46 8.18 14.57
C SER A 566 9.66 9.63 15.02
N PRO A 567 8.60 10.32 15.46
CA PRO A 567 8.71 11.71 15.90
C PRO A 567 9.77 11.93 16.98
N THR A 568 10.54 13.01 16.88
CA THR A 568 11.65 13.33 17.78
C THR A 568 11.27 14.27 18.91
N SER A 569 10.07 14.82 18.89
CA SER A 569 9.55 15.74 19.90
C SER A 569 9.27 15.08 21.25
N SER A 570 9.10 13.76 21.28
CA SER A 570 8.91 12.99 22.50
C SER A 570 10.24 12.46 23.03
N ARG A 571 10.35 12.29 24.35
CA ARG A 571 11.49 11.63 25.00
C ARG A 571 11.34 10.11 24.99
N SER A 572 10.75 9.58 23.94
CA SER A 572 10.37 8.18 23.79
C SER A 572 11.15 7.54 22.65
N ILE A 573 11.45 6.25 22.80
CA ILE A 573 11.97 5.38 21.75
C ILE A 573 10.88 4.55 21.10
N ALA A 574 9.61 4.83 21.38
CA ALA A 574 8.49 4.18 20.74
C ALA A 574 8.52 4.39 19.22
N GLY A 575 8.27 3.35 18.47
CA GLY A 575 8.32 3.41 17.00
C GLY A 575 9.71 3.35 16.39
N TRP A 576 10.77 3.30 17.20
CA TRP A 576 12.11 3.02 16.69
C TRP A 576 12.19 1.58 16.20
N VAL A 577 12.91 1.37 15.11
CA VAL A 577 12.91 0.10 14.37
C VAL A 577 14.07 -0.78 14.83
N PRO A 578 13.83 -2.08 15.11
CA PRO A 578 14.88 -2.99 15.50
C PRO A 578 15.85 -3.31 14.35
N VAL A 579 17.14 -3.30 14.67
CA VAL A 579 18.20 -3.90 13.85
C VAL A 579 18.72 -5.10 14.62
N ALA A 580 18.52 -6.29 14.04
CA ALA A 580 18.93 -7.57 14.61
C ALA A 580 20.26 -8.05 14.04
N GLY A 581 20.81 -9.13 14.64
CA GLY A 581 22.03 -9.76 14.15
C GLY A 581 23.32 -9.07 14.57
N LEU A 582 23.26 -8.29 15.66
CA LEU A 582 24.40 -7.52 16.16
C LEU A 582 25.18 -8.26 17.26
#